data_c45fe01f921e8e7fba39d9e84979d4f0
#
_entry.id   c45fe01f921e8e7fba39d9e84979d4f0
#
_cell.length_a   1.000
_cell.length_b   1.000
_cell.length_c   1.000
_cell.angle_alpha   90.00
_cell.angle_beta   90.00
_cell.angle_gamma   90.00
#
_symmetry.space_group_name_H-M   'P 1'
#
loop_
_entity.id
_entity.type
_entity.pdbx_description
1 polymer ?
#
loop_
_entity_poly.entity_id
_entity_poly.type
_entity_poly.pdbx_seq_one_letter_code
_entity_poly.pdbx_strand_id
1 'polypeptide(L)'
;VPPADGGRTSISAVIDDGKRTIRLTFDKKRDVDAVELTFQLNPGYAMVSPKEPETTMDLTQPRTVTVSSGAGEVSYEISARNETPVLSASFLFRGKPIEGVIDHETRTVSFPITTIYASEYPEELLGAVPLDITLSDGYRPTSEKVSYDLSTGESFSVYKGRNTYTYRLVADIAPIPVADHLSDFRFRRGVNLAYWMTEADRDWLGYVMPAQFPLWKELGFDHFRVPVDELCIFDREGQFNEKAVGKLHELFTWCEQNGMYAILDMHTLAPREGSDSYREEELYDPAYPEFRTHFVNVWRKLAAEFKAHNPKCVAFELLNEPHDGTPDATGWNKLQNEVLTAVREQDPERIVFVPAMGWQDYNYIKYARVAEEDPNAVVSFHYYLPMLLSHYKMLAWVGYQGAVQYPGVVIPTQSDADKYPQYASFHKTTYNADRIMGEMSNAASDGRNAGLAVHCGEFGCSKNVAEAMRLAWFTDMVAAMEANNIPWTLWECLDGGFGFVDMEYGIYRINCPLLKVLTGKELTDAEAKALLQKYGFKTE
;
A
#
# COMPACT_ATOMS: atom_id res chain seq x y z
N VAL A 1 -9.61 50.92 18.15
CA VAL A 1 -9.87 51.65 16.91
C VAL A 1 -10.57 50.66 15.95
N PRO A 2 -11.71 51.02 15.36
CA PRO A 2 -12.39 50.13 14.43
C PRO A 2 -11.50 49.95 13.17
N PRO A 3 -11.39 48.74 12.63
CA PRO A 3 -10.66 48.52 11.39
C PRO A 3 -11.33 49.25 10.23
N ALA A 4 -10.53 49.68 9.25
CA ALA A 4 -11.00 50.39 8.07
C ALA A 4 -12.04 49.63 7.24
N ASP A 5 -12.21 48.31 7.48
CA ASP A 5 -13.14 47.39 6.82
C ASP A 5 -14.49 47.22 7.54
N GLY A 6 -14.73 47.96 8.64
CA GLY A 6 -15.98 47.90 9.41
C GLY A 6 -16.15 46.64 10.27
N GLY A 7 -15.18 45.73 10.33
CA GLY A 7 -15.19 44.56 11.22
C GLY A 7 -14.79 44.95 12.63
N ARG A 8 -15.60 44.54 13.63
CA ARG A 8 -15.27 44.74 15.06
C ARG A 8 -14.28 43.65 15.47
N THR A 9 -13.00 44.01 15.69
CA THR A 9 -12.04 43.16 16.37
C THR A 9 -12.13 43.43 17.87
N SER A 10 -12.46 42.46 18.68
CA SER A 10 -12.37 42.62 20.13
C SER A 10 -10.90 42.46 20.56
N ILE A 11 -10.47 43.37 21.44
CA ILE A 11 -9.14 43.35 22.03
C ILE A 11 -9.33 43.20 23.52
N SER A 12 -8.66 42.20 24.11
CA SER A 12 -8.53 42.17 25.56
C SER A 12 -7.16 42.73 25.93
N ALA A 13 -7.11 43.74 26.80
CA ALA A 13 -5.87 44.24 27.35
C ALA A 13 -5.83 43.87 28.85
N VAL A 14 -4.75 43.17 29.23
CA VAL A 14 -4.49 42.84 30.63
C VAL A 14 -3.27 43.59 31.11
N ILE A 15 -3.42 44.43 32.09
CA ILE A 15 -2.31 45.17 32.72
C ILE A 15 -2.04 44.50 34.08
N ASP A 16 -0.82 44.02 34.26
CA ASP A 16 -0.35 43.44 35.54
C ASP A 16 0.71 44.37 36.12
N ASP A 17 0.31 45.19 37.08
CA ASP A 17 1.20 46.16 37.72
C ASP A 17 2.28 45.47 38.55
N GLY A 18 2.01 44.31 39.12
CA GLY A 18 2.99 43.55 39.89
C GLY A 18 4.13 43.00 39.03
N LYS A 19 3.78 42.57 37.84
CA LYS A 19 4.76 42.07 36.86
C LYS A 19 5.25 43.08 35.86
N ARG A 20 4.67 44.29 35.87
CA ARG A 20 4.97 45.36 34.93
C ARG A 20 4.76 44.92 33.48
N THR A 21 3.63 44.24 33.14
CA THR A 21 3.34 43.79 31.80
C THR A 21 1.98 44.28 31.31
N ILE A 22 1.90 44.59 30.02
CA ILE A 22 0.66 44.86 29.28
C ILE A 22 0.54 43.80 28.19
N ARG A 23 -0.50 42.99 28.23
CA ARG A 23 -0.73 41.96 27.22
C ARG A 23 -2.00 42.27 26.45
N LEU A 24 -1.81 42.42 25.13
CA LEU A 24 -2.93 42.57 24.19
C LEU A 24 -3.21 41.22 23.57
N THR A 25 -4.48 40.85 23.52
CA THR A 25 -4.93 39.62 22.87
C THR A 25 -6.03 39.95 21.89
N PHE A 26 -5.85 39.60 20.64
CA PHE A 26 -6.79 39.84 19.54
C PHE A 26 -7.63 38.59 19.30
N ASP A 27 -8.94 38.77 19.10
CA ASP A 27 -9.87 37.68 18.79
C ASP A 27 -9.83 37.22 17.33
N LYS A 28 -9.16 37.99 16.48
CA LYS A 28 -8.86 37.64 15.07
C LYS A 28 -7.40 37.96 14.80
N LYS A 29 -6.83 37.30 13.79
CA LYS A 29 -5.47 37.60 13.36
C LYS A 29 -5.35 39.08 13.00
N ARG A 30 -4.32 39.69 13.56
CA ARG A 30 -3.91 41.03 13.26
C ARG A 30 -2.42 41.02 12.99
N ASP A 31 -2.02 41.84 12.02
CA ASP A 31 -0.62 42.18 11.86
C ASP A 31 -0.21 42.99 13.07
N VAL A 32 0.75 42.49 13.79
CA VAL A 32 1.22 43.10 15.04
C VAL A 32 2.49 43.96 14.83
N ASP A 33 2.89 44.15 13.59
CA ASP A 33 4.00 44.99 13.16
C ASP A 33 3.65 46.49 13.18
N ALA A 34 2.36 46.84 13.16
CA ALA A 34 1.89 48.24 13.17
C ALA A 34 0.58 48.38 13.99
N VAL A 35 0.65 48.11 15.29
CA VAL A 35 -0.51 48.22 16.20
C VAL A 35 -0.71 49.65 16.64
N GLU A 36 -1.86 50.25 16.29
CA GLU A 36 -2.30 51.56 16.78
C GLU A 36 -2.78 51.46 18.22
N LEU A 37 -2.17 52.21 19.11
CA LEU A 37 -2.42 52.20 20.54
C LEU A 37 -2.79 53.58 21.03
N THR A 38 -3.76 53.63 21.93
CA THR A 38 -4.11 54.82 22.72
C THR A 38 -3.96 54.49 24.19
N PHE A 39 -3.05 55.12 24.90
CA PHE A 39 -2.85 54.96 26.33
C PHE A 39 -3.68 55.98 27.10
N GLN A 40 -4.60 55.50 27.95
CA GLN A 40 -5.30 56.34 28.90
C GLN A 40 -4.56 56.27 30.24
N LEU A 41 -4.03 57.39 30.68
CA LEU A 41 -3.27 57.50 31.92
C LEU A 41 -4.12 57.97 33.07
N ASN A 42 -3.81 57.51 34.27
CA ASN A 42 -4.39 58.06 35.48
C ASN A 42 -3.92 59.50 35.72
N PRO A 43 -4.71 60.36 36.42
CA PRO A 43 -4.29 61.72 36.76
C PRO A 43 -2.94 61.74 37.47
N GLY A 44 -2.06 62.63 37.00
CA GLY A 44 -0.71 62.79 37.56
C GLY A 44 0.37 61.91 36.90
N TYR A 45 0.01 61.11 35.88
CA TYR A 45 0.99 60.37 35.06
C TYR A 45 1.12 60.99 33.68
N ALA A 46 2.33 60.94 33.12
CA ALA A 46 2.63 61.36 31.76
C ALA A 46 3.41 60.29 31.03
N MET A 47 3.26 60.22 29.69
CA MET A 47 4.03 59.31 28.86
C MET A 47 5.51 59.83 28.78
N VAL A 48 6.43 58.87 28.86
CA VAL A 48 7.88 59.11 28.66
C VAL A 48 8.35 58.47 27.36
N SER A 49 7.93 57.22 27.14
CA SER A 49 8.23 56.48 25.91
C SER A 49 7.09 55.47 25.64
N PRO A 50 6.41 55.60 24.51
CA PRO A 50 6.48 56.67 23.52
C PRO A 50 6.10 58.02 24.15
N LYS A 51 6.47 59.12 23.49
CA LYS A 51 6.20 60.47 24.04
C LYS A 51 4.73 60.85 24.00
N GLU A 52 4.03 60.37 23.01
CA GLU A 52 2.61 60.64 22.81
C GLU A 52 1.75 59.44 23.27
N PRO A 53 0.59 59.68 23.87
CA PRO A 53 -0.32 58.59 24.29
C PRO A 53 -0.95 57.85 23.09
N GLU A 54 -1.00 58.47 21.92
CA GLU A 54 -1.42 57.85 20.66
C GLU A 54 -0.18 57.50 19.84
N THR A 55 -0.02 56.24 19.51
CA THR A 55 1.19 55.74 18.85
C THR A 55 0.93 54.47 18.07
N THR A 56 1.73 54.24 17.07
CA THR A 56 1.78 52.95 16.36
C THR A 56 3.04 52.19 16.80
N MET A 57 2.88 50.92 17.18
CA MET A 57 3.99 50.07 17.64
C MET A 57 4.07 48.80 16.86
N ASP A 58 5.29 48.41 16.50
CA ASP A 58 5.60 47.05 16.09
C ASP A 58 5.70 46.17 17.36
N LEU A 59 4.72 45.27 17.52
CA LEU A 59 4.62 44.31 18.62
C LEU A 59 4.91 42.86 18.17
N THR A 60 5.61 42.67 17.07
CA THR A 60 6.14 41.36 16.66
C THR A 60 7.12 40.81 17.70
N GLN A 61 7.72 41.73 18.49
CA GLN A 61 8.47 41.43 19.70
C GLN A 61 7.95 42.32 20.84
N PRO A 62 8.10 41.93 22.11
CA PRO A 62 7.76 42.79 23.24
C PRO A 62 8.47 44.13 23.19
N ARG A 63 7.78 45.21 23.54
CA ARG A 63 8.29 46.57 23.59
C ARG A 63 8.15 47.13 25.00
N THR A 64 8.92 48.18 25.29
CA THR A 64 8.84 48.90 26.58
C THR A 64 8.03 50.16 26.44
N VAL A 65 7.10 50.36 27.34
CA VAL A 65 6.34 51.60 27.53
C VAL A 65 6.70 52.17 28.89
N THR A 66 7.06 53.44 28.96
CA THR A 66 7.45 54.10 30.21
C THR A 66 6.53 55.28 30.50
N VAL A 67 6.05 55.35 31.72
CA VAL A 67 5.25 56.45 32.25
C VAL A 67 5.98 57.08 33.46
N SER A 68 5.80 58.37 33.66
CA SER A 68 6.32 59.08 34.84
C SER A 68 5.21 59.64 35.71
N SER A 69 5.49 59.77 36.99
CA SER A 69 4.68 60.46 37.96
C SER A 69 5.55 61.24 38.95
N GLY A 70 4.99 61.96 39.91
CA GLY A 70 5.73 62.59 40.99
C GLY A 70 6.57 61.62 41.84
N ALA A 71 6.35 60.34 41.75
CA ALA A 71 7.08 59.27 42.44
C ALA A 71 8.22 58.68 41.60
N GLY A 72 8.40 59.09 40.31
CA GLY A 72 9.41 58.61 39.39
C GLY A 72 8.85 57.90 38.15
N GLU A 73 9.75 57.28 37.39
CA GLU A 73 9.41 56.54 36.13
C GLU A 73 9.10 55.08 36.42
N VAL A 74 8.15 54.56 35.64
CA VAL A 74 7.75 53.16 35.68
C VAL A 74 7.64 52.64 34.26
N SER A 75 8.31 51.53 33.97
CA SER A 75 8.29 50.88 32.68
C SER A 75 7.46 49.57 32.70
N TYR A 76 6.71 49.37 31.64
CA TYR A 76 5.94 48.13 31.36
C TYR A 76 6.41 47.52 30.10
N GLU A 77 6.46 46.19 30.05
CA GLU A 77 6.65 45.43 28.81
C GLU A 77 5.27 45.23 28.17
N ILE A 78 5.09 45.70 26.94
CA ILE A 78 3.86 45.49 26.17
C ILE A 78 4.10 44.43 25.10
N SER A 79 3.19 43.48 24.99
CA SER A 79 3.19 42.39 23.99
C SER A 79 1.80 42.19 23.42
N ALA A 80 1.74 41.67 22.18
CA ALA A 80 0.50 41.34 21.50
C ALA A 80 0.51 39.90 21.03
N ARG A 81 -0.66 39.25 21.06
CA ARG A 81 -0.87 37.92 20.53
C ARG A 81 -2.30 37.75 20.00
N ASN A 82 -2.51 36.80 19.11
CA ASN A 82 -3.83 36.36 18.69
C ASN A 82 -4.37 35.29 19.66
N GLU A 83 -5.69 35.22 19.81
CA GLU A 83 -6.34 34.14 20.57
C GLU A 83 -6.11 32.79 19.92
N THR A 84 -5.74 31.81 20.71
CA THR A 84 -5.48 30.43 20.29
C THR A 84 -6.36 29.47 21.10
N PRO A 85 -7.69 29.42 20.85
CA PRO A 85 -8.63 28.66 21.66
C PRO A 85 -8.37 27.14 21.67
N VAL A 86 -7.90 26.58 20.58
CA VAL A 86 -7.59 25.16 20.39
C VAL A 86 -6.09 24.97 20.39
N LEU A 87 -5.57 24.06 21.21
CA LEU A 87 -4.15 23.74 21.30
C LEU A 87 -3.77 22.56 20.40
N SER A 88 -4.62 21.52 20.41
CA SER A 88 -4.46 20.36 19.56
C SER A 88 -5.81 19.76 19.22
N ALA A 89 -5.88 19.05 18.13
CA ALA A 89 -6.97 18.18 17.75
C ALA A 89 -6.39 16.96 17.01
N SER A 90 -6.80 15.76 17.39
CA SER A 90 -6.33 14.53 16.78
C SER A 90 -7.42 13.47 16.76
N PHE A 91 -7.21 12.43 15.96
CA PHE A 91 -8.02 11.21 15.99
C PHE A 91 -7.21 10.02 15.50
N LEU A 92 -7.71 8.82 15.79
CA LEU A 92 -7.11 7.60 15.29
C LEU A 92 -7.74 7.21 13.94
N PHE A 93 -6.94 7.24 12.89
CA PHE A 93 -7.33 6.76 11.59
C PHE A 93 -6.64 5.42 11.33
N ARG A 94 -7.40 4.33 11.27
CA ARG A 94 -6.88 2.96 11.13
C ARG A 94 -5.78 2.62 12.14
N GLY A 95 -5.95 3.08 13.39
CA GLY A 95 -5.00 2.84 14.47
C GLY A 95 -3.81 3.81 14.53
N LYS A 96 -3.72 4.76 13.60
CA LYS A 96 -2.68 5.79 13.59
C LYS A 96 -3.22 7.13 14.06
N PRO A 97 -2.50 7.87 14.91
CA PRO A 97 -2.89 9.22 15.28
C PRO A 97 -2.71 10.17 14.08
N ILE A 98 -3.76 10.89 13.73
CA ILE A 98 -3.72 11.99 12.77
C ILE A 98 -3.84 13.28 13.55
N GLU A 99 -2.77 14.08 13.52
CA GLU A 99 -2.74 15.39 14.18
C GLU A 99 -3.32 16.47 13.27
N GLY A 100 -4.22 17.26 13.80
CA GLY A 100 -4.82 18.38 13.09
C GLY A 100 -3.91 19.59 13.02
N VAL A 101 -3.77 20.17 11.84
CA VAL A 101 -3.14 21.47 11.63
C VAL A 101 -4.16 22.56 11.90
N ILE A 102 -3.91 23.37 12.93
CA ILE A 102 -4.84 24.39 13.38
C ILE A 102 -4.47 25.76 12.82
N ASP A 103 -5.32 26.30 11.98
CA ASP A 103 -5.26 27.69 11.53
C ASP A 103 -6.25 28.54 12.35
N HIS A 104 -5.72 29.32 13.25
CA HIS A 104 -6.52 30.24 14.09
C HIS A 104 -7.03 31.46 13.33
N GLU A 105 -6.47 31.78 12.19
CA GLU A 105 -6.91 32.89 11.35
C GLU A 105 -8.20 32.54 10.62
N THR A 106 -8.16 31.44 9.86
CA THR A 106 -9.32 30.95 9.13
C THR A 106 -10.28 30.17 10.02
N ARG A 107 -9.83 29.81 11.24
CA ARG A 107 -10.50 28.93 12.17
C ARG A 107 -10.84 27.59 11.53
N THR A 108 -9.84 27.00 10.97
CA THR A 108 -9.90 25.68 10.38
C THR A 108 -8.97 24.74 11.12
N VAL A 109 -9.42 23.50 11.32
CA VAL A 109 -8.58 22.38 11.71
C VAL A 109 -8.55 21.42 10.55
N SER A 110 -7.40 21.33 9.90
CA SER A 110 -7.19 20.43 8.77
C SER A 110 -6.46 19.18 9.24
N PHE A 111 -7.03 18.02 8.97
CA PHE A 111 -6.41 16.74 9.26
C PHE A 111 -5.75 16.20 7.98
N PRO A 112 -4.41 16.20 7.92
CA PRO A 112 -3.68 15.70 6.75
C PRO A 112 -3.76 14.17 6.72
N ILE A 113 -4.66 13.66 5.90
CA ILE A 113 -4.83 12.23 5.68
C ILE A 113 -4.13 11.91 4.37
N THR A 114 -2.97 11.27 4.47
CA THR A 114 -2.29 10.75 3.30
C THR A 114 -2.91 9.42 2.91
N THR A 115 -3.39 9.36 1.70
CA THR A 115 -3.97 8.16 1.11
C THR A 115 -3.48 8.05 -0.32
N ILE A 116 -3.41 6.81 -0.79
CA ILE A 116 -3.02 6.52 -2.16
C ILE A 116 -4.05 7.12 -3.15
N TYR A 117 -5.29 7.41 -2.70
CA TYR A 117 -6.34 8.00 -3.55
C TYR A 117 -7.29 8.91 -2.77
N ALA A 118 -7.30 10.17 -3.17
CA ALA A 118 -8.15 11.21 -2.58
C ALA A 118 -9.66 11.05 -2.89
N SER A 119 -10.01 10.27 -3.92
CA SER A 119 -11.39 10.21 -4.46
C SER A 119 -12.25 9.08 -3.90
N GLU A 120 -11.72 8.17 -3.10
CA GLU A 120 -12.41 6.93 -2.75
C GLU A 120 -12.56 6.70 -1.24
N TYR A 121 -12.56 7.77 -0.42
CA TYR A 121 -12.86 7.59 1.00
C TYR A 121 -14.33 7.31 1.17
N PRO A 122 -14.70 6.18 1.74
CA PRO A 122 -16.08 5.97 2.14
C PRO A 122 -16.45 7.08 3.12
N GLU A 123 -17.52 7.82 2.83
CA GLU A 123 -18.14 8.78 3.75
C GLU A 123 -18.33 8.16 5.15
N GLU A 124 -18.52 6.84 5.20
CA GLU A 124 -18.63 6.03 6.41
C GLU A 124 -17.40 6.10 7.33
N LEU A 125 -16.17 6.26 6.80
CA LEU A 125 -14.97 6.35 7.62
C LEU A 125 -14.71 7.75 8.18
N LEU A 126 -15.24 8.79 7.55
CA LEU A 126 -15.07 10.19 7.95
C LEU A 126 -16.36 10.82 8.49
N GLY A 127 -17.50 10.14 8.34
CA GLY A 127 -18.82 10.66 8.73
C GLY A 127 -19.10 10.68 10.24
N ALA A 128 -18.27 9.99 11.05
CA ALA A 128 -18.46 9.93 12.51
C ALA A 128 -17.13 9.72 13.23
N VAL A 129 -16.19 10.66 13.09
CA VAL A 129 -14.83 10.57 13.62
C VAL A 129 -14.78 11.07 15.07
N PRO A 130 -14.38 10.23 16.04
CA PRO A 130 -14.11 10.69 17.40
C PRO A 130 -12.85 11.57 17.40
N LEU A 131 -13.00 12.83 17.89
CA LEU A 131 -11.87 13.76 18.00
C LEU A 131 -11.44 13.93 19.45
N ASP A 132 -10.14 13.91 19.68
CA ASP A 132 -9.53 14.38 20.93
C ASP A 132 -9.08 15.83 20.70
N ILE A 133 -9.73 16.76 21.43
CA ILE A 133 -9.50 18.19 21.27
C ILE A 133 -9.03 18.77 22.60
N THR A 134 -7.82 19.34 22.61
CA THR A 134 -7.28 20.06 23.75
C THR A 134 -7.48 21.56 23.58
N LEU A 135 -8.03 22.19 24.59
CA LEU A 135 -8.35 23.63 24.61
C LEU A 135 -7.35 24.41 25.49
N SER A 136 -7.14 25.66 25.13
CA SER A 136 -6.43 26.61 25.98
C SER A 136 -7.20 26.90 27.28
N ASP A 137 -6.48 27.31 28.32
CA ASP A 137 -7.04 27.63 29.61
C ASP A 137 -8.22 28.62 29.56
N GLY A 138 -9.31 28.22 30.19
CA GLY A 138 -10.54 29.02 30.29
C GLY A 138 -11.48 28.87 29.10
N TYR A 139 -11.12 28.12 28.08
CA TYR A 139 -12.02 27.76 26.98
C TYR A 139 -12.79 26.47 27.31
N ARG A 140 -14.01 26.40 26.83
CA ARG A 140 -14.91 25.24 26.98
C ARG A 140 -15.63 24.95 25.66
N PRO A 141 -15.91 23.70 25.33
CA PRO A 141 -16.76 23.38 24.19
C PRO A 141 -18.19 23.85 24.40
N THR A 142 -18.87 24.21 23.33
CA THR A 142 -20.30 24.62 23.39
C THR A 142 -21.24 23.43 23.43
N SER A 143 -20.78 22.23 23.15
CA SER A 143 -21.51 20.97 23.18
C SER A 143 -20.64 19.84 23.70
N GLU A 144 -21.27 18.76 24.17
CA GLU A 144 -20.59 17.52 24.58
C GLU A 144 -20.35 16.56 23.41
N LYS A 145 -20.52 17.03 22.16
CA LYS A 145 -20.30 16.23 20.98
C LYS A 145 -18.80 15.88 20.86
N VAL A 146 -18.48 14.60 20.71
CA VAL A 146 -17.12 14.08 20.59
C VAL A 146 -16.83 13.44 19.24
N SER A 147 -17.85 13.26 18.39
CA SER A 147 -17.72 12.62 17.07
C SER A 147 -18.24 13.58 16.00
N TYR A 148 -17.48 13.77 14.93
CA TYR A 148 -17.71 14.77 13.91
C TYR A 148 -17.62 14.19 12.51
N ASP A 149 -18.37 14.77 11.58
CA ASP A 149 -18.31 14.45 10.17
C ASP A 149 -17.23 15.30 9.46
N LEU A 150 -16.11 14.67 9.18
CA LEU A 150 -15.00 15.32 8.47
C LEU A 150 -15.20 15.33 6.94
N SER A 151 -16.12 14.51 6.40
CA SER A 151 -16.42 14.45 4.97
C SER A 151 -17.17 15.68 4.49
N THR A 152 -18.04 16.24 5.33
CA THR A 152 -18.84 17.42 5.02
C THR A 152 -18.22 18.74 5.51
N GLY A 153 -17.14 18.66 6.29
CA GLY A 153 -16.51 19.83 6.89
C GLY A 153 -17.35 20.41 8.02
N GLU A 154 -17.84 19.58 8.91
CA GLU A 154 -18.59 19.96 10.11
C GLU A 154 -17.77 20.91 11.01
N SER A 155 -18.46 21.68 11.84
CA SER A 155 -17.81 22.66 12.72
C SER A 155 -18.05 22.34 14.18
N PHE A 156 -17.06 22.68 15.02
CA PHE A 156 -17.23 22.72 16.46
C PHE A 156 -16.96 24.13 17.00
N SER A 157 -17.56 24.43 18.14
CA SER A 157 -17.43 25.74 18.75
C SER A 157 -16.97 25.66 20.20
N VAL A 158 -16.12 26.60 20.55
CA VAL A 158 -15.63 26.80 21.93
C VAL A 158 -15.92 28.21 22.39
N TYR A 159 -16.08 28.42 23.70
CA TYR A 159 -16.34 29.73 24.23
C TYR A 159 -15.46 30.06 25.43
N LYS A 160 -15.26 31.36 25.63
CA LYS A 160 -14.62 31.94 26.82
C LYS A 160 -15.31 33.24 27.16
N GLY A 161 -15.97 33.28 28.34
CA GLY A 161 -16.82 34.40 28.72
C GLY A 161 -18.01 34.54 27.76
N ARG A 162 -18.12 35.67 27.07
CA ARG A 162 -19.17 35.94 26.07
C ARG A 162 -18.76 35.67 24.63
N ASN A 163 -17.50 35.33 24.39
CA ASN A 163 -16.97 35.12 23.04
C ASN A 163 -17.06 33.65 22.68
N THR A 164 -17.55 33.40 21.47
CA THR A 164 -17.59 32.06 20.86
C THR A 164 -16.71 32.01 19.62
N TYR A 165 -16.00 30.92 19.49
CA TYR A 165 -15.03 30.67 18.42
C TYR A 165 -15.42 29.34 17.73
N THR A 166 -15.77 29.43 16.46
CA THR A 166 -16.19 28.26 15.67
C THR A 166 -15.09 27.86 14.71
N TYR A 167 -14.68 26.61 14.79
CA TYR A 167 -13.68 26.01 13.92
C TYR A 167 -14.36 25.04 12.96
N ARG A 168 -13.99 25.14 11.68
CA ARG A 168 -14.35 24.16 10.67
C ARG A 168 -13.35 23.01 10.70
N LEU A 169 -13.85 21.79 10.67
CA LEU A 169 -13.07 20.58 10.60
C LEU A 169 -12.99 20.13 9.14
N VAL A 170 -11.80 19.84 8.63
CA VAL A 170 -11.58 19.46 7.23
C VAL A 170 -10.65 18.26 7.18
N ALA A 171 -11.05 17.21 6.49
CA ALA A 171 -10.13 16.18 6.07
C ALA A 171 -9.36 16.70 4.85
N ASP A 172 -8.07 16.94 5.00
CA ASP A 172 -7.17 17.30 3.91
C ASP A 172 -6.54 16.03 3.36
N ILE A 173 -7.22 15.46 2.35
CA ILE A 173 -6.86 14.17 1.79
C ILE A 173 -5.90 14.42 0.64
N ALA A 174 -4.63 14.06 0.85
CA ALA A 174 -3.59 14.12 -0.16
C ALA A 174 -3.31 12.71 -0.72
N PRO A 175 -3.30 12.51 -2.04
CA PRO A 175 -2.87 11.24 -2.60
C PRO A 175 -1.38 11.04 -2.33
N ILE A 176 -1.01 9.88 -1.79
CA ILE A 176 0.36 9.41 -1.87
C ILE A 176 0.53 8.80 -3.25
N PRO A 177 1.48 9.26 -4.08
CA PRO A 177 1.82 8.55 -5.29
C PRO A 177 2.28 7.14 -4.93
N VAL A 178 1.53 6.11 -5.35
CA VAL A 178 1.88 4.69 -5.11
C VAL A 178 3.29 4.36 -5.59
N ALA A 179 3.77 5.14 -6.56
CA ALA A 179 5.05 4.92 -7.18
C ALA A 179 6.26 5.45 -6.39
N ASP A 180 6.09 6.32 -5.39
CA ASP A 180 7.24 7.00 -4.80
C ASP A 180 8.12 6.07 -3.96
N HIS A 181 7.55 5.14 -3.22
CA HIS A 181 8.33 4.17 -2.45
C HIS A 181 8.79 2.95 -3.26
N LEU A 182 8.18 2.73 -4.44
CA LEU A 182 8.62 1.72 -5.42
C LEU A 182 9.30 2.35 -6.64
N SER A 183 9.67 3.61 -6.60
CA SER A 183 10.20 4.36 -7.76
C SER A 183 11.42 3.69 -8.39
N ASP A 184 12.19 2.96 -7.61
CA ASP A 184 13.40 2.27 -8.03
C ASP A 184 13.17 0.81 -8.42
N PHE A 185 12.02 0.21 -8.02
CA PHE A 185 11.59 -1.12 -8.43
C PHE A 185 10.52 -1.00 -9.52
N ARG A 186 10.97 -0.82 -10.76
CA ARG A 186 10.11 -0.48 -11.90
C ARG A 186 9.71 -1.70 -12.69
N PHE A 187 9.00 -2.60 -12.10
CA PHE A 187 8.45 -3.78 -12.75
C PHE A 187 7.03 -3.54 -13.27
N ARG A 188 6.67 -4.22 -14.35
CA ARG A 188 5.35 -4.12 -14.97
C ARG A 188 4.81 -5.47 -15.38
N ARG A 189 5.60 -6.24 -16.15
CA ARG A 189 5.21 -7.46 -16.83
C ARG A 189 6.24 -8.53 -16.59
N GLY A 190 5.89 -9.55 -15.83
CA GLY A 190 6.78 -10.63 -15.49
C GLY A 190 6.33 -11.99 -15.95
N VAL A 191 7.20 -12.96 -15.76
CA VAL A 191 6.90 -14.38 -15.91
C VAL A 191 7.36 -15.15 -14.69
N ASN A 192 6.56 -16.14 -14.28
CA ASN A 192 6.99 -17.13 -13.30
C ASN A 192 7.97 -18.12 -13.96
N LEU A 193 9.13 -18.30 -13.35
CA LEU A 193 10.05 -19.40 -13.66
C LEU A 193 9.56 -20.65 -12.92
N ALA A 194 8.30 -21.01 -13.15
CA ALA A 194 7.65 -22.15 -12.52
C ALA A 194 8.41 -23.46 -12.83
N TYR A 195 8.31 -24.41 -11.92
CA TYR A 195 8.93 -25.75 -12.03
C TYR A 195 10.47 -25.75 -12.11
N TRP A 196 11.13 -24.62 -11.90
CA TRP A 196 12.59 -24.55 -11.87
C TRP A 196 13.14 -25.02 -10.52
N MET A 197 12.60 -24.53 -9.40
CA MET A 197 13.04 -24.86 -8.04
C MET A 197 11.88 -25.23 -7.12
N THR A 198 10.82 -25.85 -7.65
CA THR A 198 9.61 -26.27 -6.91
C THR A 198 9.52 -27.76 -6.92
N GLU A 199 10.21 -28.63 -7.05
CA GLU A 199 10.17 -30.08 -6.91
C GLU A 199 11.60 -30.61 -6.67
N ALA A 200 11.94 -30.78 -5.40
CA ALA A 200 13.29 -31.17 -4.98
C ALA A 200 13.82 -32.45 -5.64
N ASP A 201 12.90 -33.34 -6.04
CA ASP A 201 13.25 -34.64 -6.65
C ASP A 201 13.52 -34.58 -8.17
N ARG A 202 13.27 -33.43 -8.81
CA ARG A 202 13.56 -33.26 -10.24
C ARG A 202 14.98 -32.74 -10.50
N ASP A 203 15.50 -33.05 -11.69
CA ASP A 203 16.71 -32.37 -12.20
C ASP A 203 16.36 -30.96 -12.70
N TRP A 204 15.91 -30.13 -11.76
CA TRP A 204 15.49 -28.76 -11.98
C TRP A 204 16.63 -27.86 -12.50
N LEU A 205 17.89 -28.23 -12.32
CA LEU A 205 19.03 -27.42 -12.73
C LEU A 205 19.15 -27.27 -14.26
N GLY A 206 18.57 -28.19 -15.02
CA GLY A 206 18.54 -28.13 -16.48
C GLY A 206 17.30 -27.48 -17.07
N TYR A 207 16.28 -27.18 -16.24
CA TYR A 207 14.99 -26.69 -16.74
C TYR A 207 15.04 -25.23 -17.21
N VAL A 208 15.72 -24.37 -16.49
CA VAL A 208 16.00 -22.99 -16.89
C VAL A 208 17.51 -22.77 -16.88
N MET A 209 18.05 -22.36 -18.00
CA MET A 209 19.49 -22.10 -18.14
C MET A 209 19.78 -20.61 -18.25
N PRO A 210 20.91 -20.13 -17.68
CA PRO A 210 21.29 -18.72 -17.74
C PRO A 210 21.34 -18.14 -19.15
N ALA A 211 21.72 -18.96 -20.14
CA ALA A 211 21.72 -18.57 -21.55
C ALA A 211 20.33 -18.21 -22.10
N GLN A 212 19.26 -18.60 -21.39
CA GLN A 212 17.88 -18.35 -21.79
C GLN A 212 17.30 -17.06 -21.16
N PHE A 213 17.89 -16.51 -20.10
CA PHE A 213 17.37 -15.29 -19.46
C PHE A 213 17.17 -14.12 -20.43
N PRO A 214 18.07 -13.84 -21.40
CA PRO A 214 17.87 -12.75 -22.34
C PRO A 214 16.63 -12.90 -23.24
N LEU A 215 16.15 -14.13 -23.48
CA LEU A 215 14.94 -14.37 -24.26
C LEU A 215 13.75 -13.62 -23.69
N TRP A 216 13.52 -13.73 -22.38
CA TRP A 216 12.36 -13.13 -21.72
C TRP A 216 12.37 -11.61 -21.81
N LYS A 217 13.55 -11.00 -21.67
CA LYS A 217 13.74 -9.57 -21.91
C LYS A 217 13.46 -9.19 -23.35
N GLU A 218 13.95 -9.95 -24.32
CA GLU A 218 13.69 -9.71 -25.76
C GLU A 218 12.20 -9.89 -26.09
N LEU A 219 11.48 -10.73 -25.36
CA LEU A 219 10.02 -10.91 -25.50
C LEU A 219 9.21 -9.79 -24.84
N GLY A 220 9.85 -8.86 -24.11
CA GLY A 220 9.20 -7.67 -23.55
C GLY A 220 8.81 -7.78 -22.07
N PHE A 221 9.32 -8.79 -21.37
CA PHE A 221 9.17 -8.91 -19.91
C PHE A 221 10.28 -8.14 -19.18
N ASP A 222 10.00 -7.68 -17.98
CA ASP A 222 10.92 -6.87 -17.19
C ASP A 222 11.28 -7.51 -15.84
N HIS A 223 10.60 -8.59 -15.43
CA HIS A 223 10.93 -9.29 -14.20
C HIS A 223 10.59 -10.78 -14.24
N PHE A 224 11.24 -11.50 -13.33
CA PHE A 224 10.95 -12.90 -13.03
C PHE A 224 10.36 -13.01 -11.61
N ARG A 225 9.31 -13.82 -11.42
CA ARG A 225 9.00 -14.41 -10.14
C ARG A 225 9.58 -15.82 -10.11
N VAL A 226 10.27 -16.14 -9.05
CA VAL A 226 11.04 -17.39 -8.91
C VAL A 226 10.46 -18.19 -7.75
N PRO A 227 9.48 -19.07 -8.02
CA PRO A 227 8.98 -20.00 -7.02
C PRO A 227 10.06 -20.98 -6.59
N VAL A 228 10.26 -21.11 -5.29
CA VAL A 228 11.24 -22.04 -4.72
C VAL A 228 10.64 -22.82 -3.56
N ASP A 229 10.84 -24.12 -3.54
CA ASP A 229 10.55 -24.94 -2.37
C ASP A 229 11.75 -24.92 -1.42
N GLU A 230 11.48 -24.88 -0.12
CA GLU A 230 12.53 -24.88 0.88
C GLU A 230 13.51 -26.04 0.69
N LEU A 231 13.01 -27.25 0.39
CA LEU A 231 13.83 -28.44 0.17
C LEU A 231 14.73 -28.37 -1.10
N CYS A 232 14.50 -27.40 -1.99
CA CYS A 232 15.43 -27.14 -3.08
C CYS A 232 16.61 -26.28 -2.65
N ILE A 233 16.39 -25.37 -1.70
CA ILE A 233 17.38 -24.38 -1.25
C ILE A 233 18.12 -24.85 0.00
N PHE A 234 17.48 -25.63 0.86
CA PHE A 234 18.05 -26.16 2.09
C PHE A 234 18.02 -27.68 2.10
N ASP A 235 19.01 -28.27 2.74
CA ASP A 235 18.95 -29.67 3.14
C ASP A 235 18.08 -29.85 4.39
N ARG A 236 17.89 -31.09 4.81
CA ARG A 236 17.08 -31.41 6.00
C ARG A 236 17.69 -30.93 7.31
N GLU A 237 18.97 -30.65 7.33
CA GLU A 237 19.73 -30.07 8.44
C GLU A 237 19.67 -28.53 8.43
N GLY A 238 18.98 -27.95 7.44
CA GLY A 238 18.82 -26.52 7.26
C GLY A 238 20.10 -25.81 6.80
N GLN A 239 21.02 -26.52 6.14
CA GLN A 239 22.17 -25.92 5.46
C GLN A 239 21.80 -25.59 4.04
N PHE A 240 22.41 -24.54 3.47
CA PHE A 240 22.17 -24.18 2.09
C PHE A 240 22.63 -25.26 1.11
N ASN A 241 21.79 -25.54 0.12
CA ASN A 241 22.20 -26.21 -1.08
C ASN A 241 22.97 -25.20 -1.95
N GLU A 242 24.29 -25.20 -1.83
CA GLU A 242 25.20 -24.26 -2.51
C GLU A 242 24.98 -24.19 -4.03
N LYS A 243 24.56 -25.29 -4.64
CA LYS A 243 24.29 -25.35 -6.07
C LYS A 243 23.02 -24.58 -6.44
N ALA A 244 21.96 -24.70 -5.64
CA ALA A 244 20.71 -23.97 -5.83
C ALA A 244 20.88 -22.48 -5.56
N VAL A 245 21.49 -22.15 -4.42
CA VAL A 245 21.81 -20.77 -4.04
C VAL A 245 22.71 -20.10 -5.08
N GLY A 246 23.73 -20.81 -5.57
CA GLY A 246 24.59 -20.32 -6.65
C GLY A 246 23.83 -19.98 -7.93
N LYS A 247 22.80 -20.76 -8.28
CA LYS A 247 21.93 -20.46 -9.44
C LYS A 247 21.05 -19.23 -9.22
N LEU A 248 20.57 -19.01 -8.01
CA LEU A 248 19.84 -17.79 -7.67
C LEU A 248 20.75 -16.55 -7.74
N HIS A 249 21.97 -16.63 -7.19
CA HIS A 249 22.96 -15.56 -7.34
C HIS A 249 23.28 -15.25 -8.81
N GLU A 250 23.40 -16.27 -9.66
CA GLU A 250 23.62 -16.11 -11.11
C GLU A 250 22.46 -15.35 -11.77
N LEU A 251 21.20 -15.72 -11.47
CA LEU A 251 20.02 -15.03 -11.96
C LEU A 251 19.94 -13.59 -11.46
N PHE A 252 20.12 -13.37 -10.16
CA PHE A 252 20.01 -12.05 -9.57
C PHE A 252 21.08 -11.10 -10.11
N THR A 253 22.33 -11.57 -10.20
CA THR A 253 23.42 -10.82 -10.82
C THR A 253 23.10 -10.47 -12.28
N TRP A 254 22.56 -11.42 -13.03
CA TRP A 254 22.15 -11.17 -14.41
C TRP A 254 21.06 -10.10 -14.49
N CYS A 255 20.04 -10.17 -13.62
CA CYS A 255 18.97 -9.17 -13.54
C CYS A 255 19.54 -7.77 -13.27
N GLU A 256 20.41 -7.62 -12.27
CA GLU A 256 21.08 -6.36 -11.93
C GLU A 256 21.85 -5.76 -13.09
N GLN A 257 22.60 -6.59 -13.80
CA GLN A 257 23.41 -6.16 -14.95
C GLN A 257 22.60 -5.81 -16.19
N ASN A 258 21.39 -6.35 -16.30
CA ASN A 258 20.58 -6.22 -17.51
C ASN A 258 19.31 -5.36 -17.32
N GLY A 259 19.13 -4.72 -16.17
CA GLY A 259 17.95 -3.89 -15.88
C GLY A 259 16.65 -4.70 -15.89
N MET A 260 16.72 -5.94 -15.43
CA MET A 260 15.60 -6.80 -15.10
C MET A 260 15.45 -6.87 -13.59
N TYR A 261 14.29 -7.34 -13.11
CA TYR A 261 14.00 -7.52 -11.69
C TYR A 261 13.72 -8.99 -11.38
N ALA A 262 13.86 -9.36 -10.11
CA ALA A 262 13.53 -10.69 -9.64
C ALA A 262 12.76 -10.66 -8.32
N ILE A 263 11.80 -11.57 -8.17
CA ILE A 263 11.04 -11.79 -6.94
C ILE A 263 11.32 -13.24 -6.51
N LEU A 264 12.03 -13.43 -5.41
CA LEU A 264 12.23 -14.74 -4.80
C LEU A 264 10.99 -15.09 -3.97
N ASP A 265 10.23 -16.07 -4.41
CA ASP A 265 9.02 -16.53 -3.76
C ASP A 265 9.28 -17.83 -3.00
N MET A 266 9.02 -17.86 -1.68
CA MET A 266 8.95 -19.10 -0.93
C MET A 266 7.65 -19.82 -1.28
N HIS A 267 7.75 -20.82 -2.15
CA HIS A 267 6.55 -21.48 -2.69
C HIS A 267 5.97 -22.52 -1.73
N THR A 268 6.81 -23.35 -1.16
CA THR A 268 6.43 -24.27 -0.07
C THR A 268 7.54 -24.40 0.95
N LEU A 269 7.17 -24.69 2.19
CA LEU A 269 8.12 -25.03 3.23
C LEU A 269 8.39 -26.55 3.27
N ALA A 270 9.50 -26.93 3.86
CA ALA A 270 9.73 -28.32 4.24
C ALA A 270 8.65 -28.78 5.23
N PRO A 271 8.21 -30.03 5.17
CA PRO A 271 7.36 -30.58 6.22
C PRO A 271 8.01 -30.40 7.59
N ARG A 272 7.22 -30.04 8.61
CA ARG A 272 7.75 -30.01 9.98
C ARG A 272 8.28 -31.37 10.39
N GLU A 273 9.18 -31.38 11.38
CA GLU A 273 9.70 -32.62 11.92
C GLU A 273 8.56 -33.58 12.38
N GLY A 274 8.60 -34.80 11.89
CA GLY A 274 7.59 -35.82 12.16
C GLY A 274 6.34 -35.78 11.29
N SER A 275 6.30 -34.90 10.26
CA SER A 275 5.27 -34.90 9.22
C SER A 275 5.81 -35.44 7.89
N ASP A 276 4.97 -36.17 7.15
CA ASP A 276 5.33 -36.70 5.82
C ASP A 276 5.08 -35.71 4.68
N SER A 277 4.36 -34.61 4.96
CA SER A 277 4.02 -33.60 3.97
C SER A 277 3.92 -32.21 4.60
N TYR A 278 4.17 -31.18 3.79
CA TYR A 278 3.90 -29.78 4.16
C TYR A 278 2.40 -29.60 4.37
N ARG A 279 2.06 -28.95 5.48
CA ARG A 279 0.71 -28.59 5.87
C ARG A 279 0.75 -27.19 6.42
N GLU A 280 0.21 -26.25 5.66
CA GLU A 280 0.31 -24.84 6.04
C GLU A 280 -0.46 -24.51 7.32
N GLU A 281 -1.60 -25.16 7.54
CA GLU A 281 -2.38 -24.99 8.76
C GLU A 281 -1.58 -25.24 10.05
N GLU A 282 -0.52 -26.06 9.98
CA GLU A 282 0.38 -26.32 11.11
C GLU A 282 1.23 -25.11 11.51
N LEU A 283 1.43 -24.12 10.62
CA LEU A 283 2.09 -22.84 10.93
C LEU A 283 1.30 -21.99 11.94
N TYR A 284 -0.01 -22.17 11.95
CA TYR A 284 -0.93 -21.41 12.82
C TYR A 284 -1.35 -22.19 14.06
N ASP A 285 -1.04 -23.50 14.13
CA ASP A 285 -1.41 -24.34 15.26
C ASP A 285 -0.50 -24.08 16.46
N PRO A 286 -1.04 -23.68 17.63
CA PRO A 286 -0.28 -23.50 18.86
C PRO A 286 0.44 -24.76 19.36
N ALA A 287 0.07 -25.94 18.84
CA ALA A 287 0.75 -27.21 19.16
C ALA A 287 2.13 -27.33 18.50
N TYR A 288 2.42 -26.51 17.46
CA TYR A 288 3.68 -26.56 16.70
C TYR A 288 4.40 -25.21 16.63
N PRO A 289 4.73 -24.56 17.77
CA PRO A 289 5.36 -23.24 17.77
C PRO A 289 6.76 -23.25 17.14
N GLU A 290 7.43 -24.40 17.14
CA GLU A 290 8.73 -24.61 16.49
C GLU A 290 8.65 -24.49 14.97
N PHE A 291 7.54 -24.89 14.34
CA PHE A 291 7.36 -24.78 12.91
C PHE A 291 7.20 -23.32 12.47
N ARG A 292 6.45 -22.54 13.24
CA ARG A 292 6.39 -21.07 13.07
C ARG A 292 7.77 -20.42 13.22
N THR A 293 8.53 -20.81 14.25
CA THR A 293 9.89 -20.32 14.47
C THR A 293 10.83 -20.73 13.33
N HIS A 294 10.67 -21.93 12.79
CA HIS A 294 11.40 -22.41 11.63
C HIS A 294 11.18 -21.49 10.41
N PHE A 295 9.94 -21.19 10.07
CA PHE A 295 9.61 -20.30 8.94
C PHE A 295 10.26 -18.90 9.09
N VAL A 296 10.19 -18.31 10.29
CA VAL A 296 10.87 -17.03 10.56
C VAL A 296 12.38 -17.15 10.36
N ASN A 297 12.99 -18.27 10.78
CA ASN A 297 14.44 -18.49 10.63
C ASN A 297 14.86 -18.78 9.19
N VAL A 298 14.03 -19.44 8.39
CA VAL A 298 14.25 -19.62 6.94
C VAL A 298 14.44 -18.25 6.29
N TRP A 299 13.53 -17.32 6.52
CA TRP A 299 13.63 -15.97 5.95
C TRP A 299 14.80 -15.16 6.52
N ARG A 300 15.13 -15.31 7.80
CA ARG A 300 16.31 -14.66 8.37
C ARG A 300 17.59 -15.11 7.67
N LYS A 301 17.70 -16.40 7.33
CA LYS A 301 18.84 -16.95 6.58
C LYS A 301 18.87 -16.47 5.14
N LEU A 302 17.74 -16.53 4.42
CA LEU A 302 17.63 -16.07 3.03
C LEU A 302 17.92 -14.58 2.90
N ALA A 303 17.39 -13.76 3.80
CA ALA A 303 17.66 -12.33 3.80
C ALA A 303 19.16 -12.04 4.06
N ALA A 304 19.80 -12.76 4.97
CA ALA A 304 21.24 -12.62 5.22
C ALA A 304 22.08 -13.05 4.02
N GLU A 305 21.70 -14.13 3.32
CA GLU A 305 22.39 -14.65 2.14
C GLU A 305 22.35 -13.67 0.98
N PHE A 306 21.14 -13.18 0.64
CA PHE A 306 20.94 -12.37 -0.56
C PHE A 306 21.05 -10.85 -0.33
N LYS A 307 21.40 -10.38 0.88
CA LYS A 307 21.49 -8.95 1.21
C LYS A 307 22.49 -8.16 0.36
N ALA A 308 23.47 -8.83 -0.25
CA ALA A 308 24.45 -8.18 -1.12
C ALA A 308 23.87 -7.76 -2.47
N HIS A 309 22.76 -8.36 -2.90
CA HIS A 309 22.03 -7.93 -4.09
C HIS A 309 21.27 -6.64 -3.84
N ASN A 310 21.13 -5.83 -4.89
CA ASN A 310 20.40 -4.57 -4.83
C ASN A 310 18.95 -4.81 -4.34
N PRO A 311 18.55 -4.26 -3.16
CA PRO A 311 17.23 -4.47 -2.57
C PRO A 311 16.08 -3.92 -3.43
N LYS A 312 16.38 -3.12 -4.44
CA LYS A 312 15.42 -2.54 -5.38
C LYS A 312 15.47 -3.19 -6.76
N CYS A 313 16.22 -4.27 -6.89
CA CYS A 313 16.26 -5.12 -8.08
C CYS A 313 15.79 -6.54 -7.78
N VAL A 314 16.19 -7.07 -6.62
CA VAL A 314 15.77 -8.38 -6.13
C VAL A 314 14.82 -8.17 -4.95
N ALA A 315 13.63 -8.70 -5.02
CA ALA A 315 12.62 -8.65 -3.98
C ALA A 315 12.35 -10.05 -3.40
N PHE A 316 11.71 -10.10 -2.24
CA PHE A 316 11.28 -11.36 -1.62
C PHE A 316 9.77 -11.42 -1.54
N GLU A 317 9.19 -12.61 -1.72
CA GLU A 317 7.78 -12.89 -1.45
C GLU A 317 7.69 -13.96 -0.37
N LEU A 318 6.99 -13.64 0.74
CA LEU A 318 7.15 -14.37 2.00
C LEU A 318 6.62 -15.80 1.96
N LEU A 319 5.51 -16.05 1.31
CA LEU A 319 4.93 -17.39 1.17
C LEU A 319 3.93 -17.39 0.01
N ASN A 320 3.96 -18.41 -0.83
CA ASN A 320 2.94 -18.61 -1.84
C ASN A 320 1.60 -19.04 -1.22
N GLU A 321 0.52 -18.40 -1.62
CA GLU A 321 -0.88 -18.77 -1.36
C GLU A 321 -1.24 -19.08 0.12
N PRO A 322 -0.91 -18.22 1.09
CA PRO A 322 -1.20 -18.47 2.50
C PRO A 322 -2.72 -18.58 2.78
N HIS A 323 -3.07 -19.51 3.69
CA HIS A 323 -4.44 -19.69 4.15
C HIS A 323 -4.49 -20.15 5.62
N ASP A 324 -4.85 -19.25 6.52
CA ASP A 324 -4.91 -19.49 7.97
C ASP A 324 -6.28 -19.96 8.48
N GLY A 325 -7.24 -20.11 7.58
CA GLY A 325 -8.61 -20.51 7.92
C GLY A 325 -9.44 -19.45 8.63
N THR A 326 -8.90 -18.25 8.86
CA THR A 326 -9.64 -17.13 9.48
C THR A 326 -10.31 -16.24 8.42
N PRO A 327 -11.45 -15.59 8.73
CA PRO A 327 -12.13 -14.75 7.74
C PRO A 327 -11.47 -13.40 7.52
N ASP A 328 -10.55 -12.97 8.40
CA ASP A 328 -9.97 -11.64 8.46
C ASP A 328 -8.43 -11.61 8.40
N ALA A 329 -7.82 -12.73 8.05
CA ALA A 329 -6.36 -12.90 7.94
C ALA A 329 -5.57 -12.59 9.23
N THR A 330 -6.19 -12.68 10.42
CA THR A 330 -5.50 -12.32 11.68
C THR A 330 -4.29 -13.21 11.95
N GLY A 331 -4.40 -14.52 11.70
CA GLY A 331 -3.30 -15.47 11.89
C GLY A 331 -2.14 -15.18 10.96
N TRP A 332 -2.43 -15.02 9.66
CA TRP A 332 -1.44 -14.70 8.66
C TRP A 332 -0.77 -13.33 8.92
N ASN A 333 -1.54 -12.27 9.16
CA ASN A 333 -1.00 -10.95 9.44
C ASN A 333 0.00 -10.96 10.61
N LYS A 334 -0.28 -11.76 11.65
CA LYS A 334 0.64 -11.91 12.77
C LYS A 334 1.92 -12.62 12.37
N LEU A 335 1.83 -13.72 11.63
CA LEU A 335 2.96 -14.51 11.19
C LEU A 335 3.82 -13.75 10.18
N GLN A 336 3.20 -13.17 9.14
CA GLN A 336 3.94 -12.41 8.12
C GLN A 336 4.72 -11.23 8.72
N ASN A 337 4.18 -10.55 9.74
CA ASN A 337 4.89 -9.45 10.39
C ASN A 337 6.09 -9.93 11.22
N GLU A 338 6.03 -11.12 11.81
CA GLU A 338 7.19 -11.74 12.46
C GLU A 338 8.29 -12.09 11.44
N VAL A 339 7.88 -12.64 10.29
CA VAL A 339 8.80 -12.94 9.19
C VAL A 339 9.38 -11.66 8.58
N LEU A 340 8.54 -10.66 8.30
CA LEU A 340 8.99 -9.37 7.79
C LEU A 340 10.00 -8.70 8.74
N THR A 341 9.76 -8.75 10.06
CA THR A 341 10.71 -8.27 11.06
C THR A 341 12.06 -8.97 10.92
N ALA A 342 12.07 -10.30 10.77
CA ALA A 342 13.31 -11.07 10.61
C ALA A 342 14.06 -10.71 9.32
N VAL A 343 13.34 -10.40 8.23
CA VAL A 343 13.94 -9.88 6.99
C VAL A 343 14.54 -8.49 7.23
N ARG A 344 13.81 -7.57 7.89
CA ARG A 344 14.26 -6.20 8.16
C ARG A 344 15.49 -6.12 9.07
N GLU A 345 15.66 -7.08 9.97
CA GLU A 345 16.88 -7.22 10.79
C GLU A 345 18.15 -7.45 9.94
N GLN A 346 18.02 -8.09 8.78
CA GLN A 346 19.13 -8.41 7.89
C GLN A 346 19.26 -7.44 6.72
N ASP A 347 18.13 -6.96 6.20
CA ASP A 347 18.03 -6.17 4.98
C ASP A 347 16.86 -5.18 5.07
N PRO A 348 17.06 -4.01 5.68
CA PRO A 348 16.00 -3.04 5.96
C PRO A 348 15.41 -2.38 4.70
N GLU A 349 16.15 -2.34 3.60
CA GLU A 349 15.73 -1.66 2.37
C GLU A 349 15.10 -2.61 1.33
N ARG A 350 15.08 -3.91 1.59
CA ARG A 350 14.57 -4.93 0.67
C ARG A 350 13.09 -4.73 0.37
N ILE A 351 12.71 -4.74 -0.91
CA ILE A 351 11.31 -4.84 -1.28
C ILE A 351 10.80 -6.23 -0.92
N VAL A 352 9.69 -6.28 -0.17
CA VAL A 352 9.07 -7.52 0.27
C VAL A 352 7.61 -7.56 -0.15
N PHE A 353 7.26 -8.62 -0.87
CA PHE A 353 5.89 -8.95 -1.22
C PHE A 353 5.26 -9.73 -0.06
N VAL A 354 4.18 -9.17 0.46
CA VAL A 354 3.35 -9.79 1.51
C VAL A 354 2.09 -10.33 0.83
N PRO A 355 1.95 -11.66 0.73
CA PRO A 355 0.81 -12.24 0.01
C PRO A 355 -0.49 -11.99 0.75
N ALA A 356 -1.55 -11.73 -0.02
CA ALA A 356 -2.91 -11.74 0.50
C ALA A 356 -3.28 -13.15 0.98
N MET A 357 -4.01 -13.26 2.09
CA MET A 357 -4.49 -14.53 2.63
C MET A 357 -5.52 -15.18 1.69
N GLY A 358 -5.92 -16.41 1.97
CA GLY A 358 -6.98 -17.12 1.24
C GLY A 358 -6.54 -17.58 -0.16
N TRP A 359 -5.35 -18.19 -0.25
CA TRP A 359 -4.69 -18.59 -1.52
C TRP A 359 -4.39 -17.37 -2.40
N GLN A 360 -3.94 -16.27 -1.78
CA GLN A 360 -3.71 -14.98 -2.43
C GLN A 360 -4.94 -14.45 -3.18
N ASP A 361 -6.15 -14.73 -2.68
CA ASP A 361 -7.38 -14.20 -3.28
C ASP A 361 -7.42 -12.68 -3.14
N TYR A 362 -7.67 -11.96 -4.24
CA TYR A 362 -7.75 -10.50 -4.29
C TYR A 362 -8.77 -9.93 -3.28
N ASN A 363 -9.81 -10.67 -2.90
CA ASN A 363 -10.79 -10.25 -1.89
C ASN A 363 -10.20 -10.14 -0.48
N TYR A 364 -9.02 -10.71 -0.22
CA TYR A 364 -8.35 -10.63 1.08
C TYR A 364 -7.32 -9.49 1.19
N ILE A 365 -7.03 -8.77 0.10
CA ILE A 365 -6.15 -7.59 0.12
C ILE A 365 -6.61 -6.58 1.18
N LYS A 366 -7.92 -6.34 1.31
CA LYS A 366 -8.52 -5.46 2.32
C LYS A 366 -8.17 -5.82 3.77
N TYR A 367 -7.77 -7.06 4.03
CA TYR A 367 -7.36 -7.52 5.35
C TYR A 367 -5.85 -7.51 5.56
N ALA A 368 -5.06 -7.23 4.53
CA ALA A 368 -3.59 -7.14 4.66
C ALA A 368 -3.21 -6.05 5.67
N ARG A 369 -2.34 -6.39 6.62
CA ARG A 369 -1.84 -5.48 7.64
C ARG A 369 -0.35 -5.67 7.81
N VAL A 370 0.40 -4.67 7.41
CA VAL A 370 1.85 -4.62 7.63
C VAL A 370 2.12 -3.72 8.83
N ALA A 371 2.96 -4.19 9.75
CA ALA A 371 3.34 -3.40 10.90
C ALA A 371 4.22 -2.21 10.49
N GLU A 372 4.09 -1.09 11.22
CA GLU A 372 5.00 0.07 11.17
C GLU A 372 5.20 0.70 9.79
N GLU A 373 4.12 0.86 8.97
CA GLU A 373 4.22 1.59 7.69
C GLU A 373 5.48 1.23 6.88
N ASP A 374 5.71 -0.04 6.65
CA ASP A 374 6.89 -0.48 5.90
C ASP A 374 6.80 0.04 4.45
N PRO A 375 7.64 1.01 4.04
CA PRO A 375 7.54 1.64 2.72
C PRO A 375 7.98 0.71 1.59
N ASN A 376 8.63 -0.41 1.92
CA ASN A 376 9.14 -1.39 0.97
C ASN A 376 8.28 -2.66 0.93
N ALA A 377 7.07 -2.62 1.49
CA ALA A 377 6.12 -3.72 1.41
C ALA A 377 5.14 -3.54 0.24
N VAL A 378 4.84 -4.63 -0.46
CA VAL A 378 3.89 -4.72 -1.57
C VAL A 378 2.93 -5.86 -1.28
N VAL A 379 1.61 -5.67 -1.43
CA VAL A 379 0.70 -6.80 -1.31
C VAL A 379 0.58 -7.54 -2.64
N SER A 380 0.76 -8.86 -2.64
CA SER A 380 0.56 -9.70 -3.83
C SER A 380 -0.73 -10.51 -3.73
N PHE A 381 -1.35 -10.73 -4.89
CA PHE A 381 -2.53 -11.58 -5.05
C PHE A 381 -2.43 -12.41 -6.32
N HIS A 382 -3.26 -13.48 -6.41
CA HIS A 382 -3.41 -14.32 -7.58
C HIS A 382 -4.79 -14.17 -8.20
N TYR A 383 -4.90 -14.39 -9.51
CA TYR A 383 -6.18 -14.27 -10.18
C TYR A 383 -6.39 -15.35 -11.24
N TYR A 384 -7.31 -16.26 -10.95
CA TYR A 384 -7.68 -17.36 -11.84
C TYR A 384 -9.19 -17.47 -12.09
N LEU A 385 -9.92 -16.36 -11.87
CA LEU A 385 -11.37 -16.39 -12.04
C LEU A 385 -11.80 -16.17 -13.50
N PRO A 386 -12.87 -16.85 -13.96
CA PRO A 386 -13.56 -17.93 -13.25
C PRO A 386 -12.78 -19.24 -13.34
N MET A 387 -12.60 -19.93 -12.22
CA MET A 387 -11.75 -21.13 -12.14
C MET A 387 -12.13 -22.26 -13.12
N LEU A 388 -13.41 -22.43 -13.44
CA LEU A 388 -13.84 -23.42 -14.44
C LEU A 388 -13.31 -23.13 -15.85
N LEU A 389 -13.03 -21.86 -16.16
CA LEU A 389 -12.39 -21.44 -17.43
C LEU A 389 -10.87 -21.53 -17.30
N SER A 390 -10.30 -20.83 -16.32
CA SER A 390 -8.85 -20.72 -16.19
C SER A 390 -8.17 -22.07 -15.99
N HIS A 391 -8.79 -22.99 -15.27
CA HIS A 391 -8.29 -24.35 -15.04
C HIS A 391 -9.04 -25.43 -15.85
N TYR A 392 -9.62 -25.04 -16.97
CA TYR A 392 -10.42 -25.96 -17.77
C TYR A 392 -9.66 -27.22 -18.15
N LYS A 393 -10.18 -28.37 -17.70
CA LYS A 393 -9.62 -29.72 -17.93
C LYS A 393 -8.17 -29.91 -17.46
N MET A 394 -7.68 -29.10 -16.53
CA MET A 394 -6.35 -29.26 -15.97
C MET A 394 -6.34 -29.99 -14.63
N LEU A 395 -7.28 -29.65 -13.75
CA LEU A 395 -7.31 -30.15 -12.38
C LEU A 395 -8.32 -31.29 -12.25
N ALA A 396 -7.83 -32.48 -11.92
CA ALA A 396 -8.68 -33.66 -11.76
C ALA A 396 -9.75 -33.48 -10.68
N TRP A 397 -9.44 -32.74 -9.62
CA TRP A 397 -10.37 -32.48 -8.52
C TRP A 397 -11.51 -31.53 -8.90
N VAL A 398 -11.34 -30.66 -9.91
CA VAL A 398 -12.43 -29.85 -10.45
C VAL A 398 -13.50 -30.74 -11.11
N GLY A 399 -13.08 -31.79 -11.83
CA GLY A 399 -13.98 -32.79 -12.38
C GLY A 399 -14.98 -32.29 -13.44
N TYR A 400 -14.94 -31.02 -13.83
CA TYR A 400 -15.83 -30.43 -14.82
C TYR A 400 -15.32 -30.71 -16.24
N GLN A 401 -16.20 -31.32 -17.07
CA GLN A 401 -15.91 -31.68 -18.46
C GLN A 401 -16.93 -31.07 -19.44
N GLY A 402 -17.86 -30.24 -18.94
CA GLY A 402 -18.86 -29.55 -19.76
C GLY A 402 -18.28 -28.41 -20.60
N ALA A 403 -19.13 -27.71 -21.34
CA ALA A 403 -18.73 -26.54 -22.09
C ALA A 403 -18.44 -25.35 -21.17
N VAL A 404 -17.44 -24.54 -21.54
CA VAL A 404 -17.17 -23.24 -20.91
C VAL A 404 -17.27 -22.12 -21.95
N GLN A 405 -17.57 -20.92 -21.50
CA GLN A 405 -17.68 -19.75 -22.37
C GLN A 405 -17.04 -18.50 -21.74
N TYR A 406 -16.36 -17.74 -22.56
CA TYR A 406 -15.87 -16.40 -22.27
C TYR A 406 -15.78 -15.58 -23.59
N PRO A 407 -16.19 -14.29 -23.61
CA PRO A 407 -17.02 -13.65 -22.58
C PRO A 407 -18.43 -14.24 -22.54
N GLY A 408 -19.10 -14.12 -21.41
CA GLY A 408 -20.49 -14.54 -21.25
C GLY A 408 -20.76 -15.38 -20.00
N VAL A 409 -21.85 -16.15 -20.05
CA VAL A 409 -22.20 -17.07 -18.97
C VAL A 409 -21.22 -18.25 -18.98
N VAL A 410 -20.52 -18.46 -17.85
CA VAL A 410 -19.40 -19.42 -17.76
C VAL A 410 -19.80 -20.85 -18.16
N ILE A 411 -20.94 -21.34 -17.66
CA ILE A 411 -21.54 -22.61 -18.13
C ILE A 411 -22.70 -22.24 -19.09
N PRO A 412 -22.52 -22.37 -20.40
CA PRO A 412 -23.48 -21.84 -21.37
C PRO A 412 -24.78 -22.64 -21.48
N THR A 413 -24.80 -23.89 -21.04
CA THR A 413 -25.95 -24.80 -21.24
C THR A 413 -26.58 -25.26 -19.92
N GLN A 414 -27.92 -25.33 -19.87
CA GLN A 414 -28.64 -25.90 -18.72
C GLN A 414 -28.30 -27.38 -18.52
N SER A 415 -28.07 -28.11 -19.60
CA SER A 415 -27.71 -29.54 -19.54
C SER A 415 -26.40 -29.78 -18.77
N ASP A 416 -25.39 -28.89 -18.97
CA ASP A 416 -24.13 -28.99 -18.21
C ASP A 416 -24.33 -28.58 -16.75
N ALA A 417 -25.14 -27.56 -16.49
CA ALA A 417 -25.48 -27.16 -15.12
C ALA A 417 -26.20 -28.26 -14.35
N ASP A 418 -27.09 -28.98 -15.00
CA ASP A 418 -27.84 -30.14 -14.41
C ASP A 418 -26.90 -31.33 -14.17
N LYS A 419 -25.95 -31.55 -15.09
CA LYS A 419 -24.96 -32.64 -14.98
C LYS A 419 -23.91 -32.40 -13.89
N TYR A 420 -23.57 -31.14 -13.61
CA TYR A 420 -22.58 -30.75 -12.62
C TYR A 420 -23.19 -29.78 -11.58
N PRO A 421 -24.09 -30.27 -10.71
CA PRO A 421 -24.89 -29.43 -9.81
C PRO A 421 -24.01 -28.61 -8.82
N GLN A 422 -22.82 -29.09 -8.47
CA GLN A 422 -21.86 -28.35 -7.64
C GLN A 422 -21.35 -27.08 -8.31
N TYR A 423 -21.45 -26.98 -9.64
CA TYR A 423 -21.06 -25.81 -10.44
C TYR A 423 -22.24 -25.07 -11.08
N ALA A 424 -23.48 -25.43 -10.76
CA ALA A 424 -24.69 -24.87 -11.38
C ALA A 424 -24.80 -23.32 -11.24
N SER A 425 -24.20 -22.75 -10.21
CA SER A 425 -24.14 -21.29 -10.02
C SER A 425 -23.45 -20.59 -11.18
N PHE A 426 -22.49 -21.22 -11.84
CA PHE A 426 -21.79 -20.65 -13.00
C PHE A 426 -22.66 -20.55 -14.26
N HIS A 427 -23.80 -21.22 -14.31
CA HIS A 427 -24.81 -21.03 -15.34
C HIS A 427 -25.59 -19.69 -15.19
N LYS A 428 -25.46 -19.05 -14.02
CA LYS A 428 -26.01 -17.72 -13.73
C LYS A 428 -24.94 -16.64 -13.58
N THR A 429 -23.69 -17.02 -13.75
CA THR A 429 -22.55 -16.15 -13.54
C THR A 429 -21.95 -15.74 -14.88
N THR A 430 -22.01 -14.45 -15.18
CA THR A 430 -21.37 -13.85 -16.37
C THR A 430 -19.99 -13.34 -16.02
N TYR A 431 -19.01 -13.70 -16.84
CA TYR A 431 -17.69 -13.09 -16.85
C TYR A 431 -17.43 -12.39 -18.18
N ASN A 432 -16.91 -11.18 -18.10
CA ASN A 432 -16.59 -10.33 -19.23
C ASN A 432 -15.58 -9.24 -18.80
N ALA A 433 -15.18 -8.39 -19.73
CA ALA A 433 -14.27 -7.28 -19.47
C ALA A 433 -14.69 -6.37 -18.30
N ASP A 434 -15.98 -6.00 -18.22
CA ASP A 434 -16.49 -5.09 -17.18
C ASP A 434 -16.34 -5.70 -15.79
N ARG A 435 -16.61 -7.01 -15.66
CA ARG A 435 -16.47 -7.71 -14.39
C ARG A 435 -15.00 -7.79 -13.96
N ILE A 436 -14.10 -8.20 -14.86
CA ILE A 436 -12.67 -8.26 -14.58
C ILE A 436 -12.14 -6.86 -14.21
N MET A 437 -12.56 -5.83 -14.95
CA MET A 437 -12.22 -4.43 -14.65
C MET A 437 -12.66 -4.04 -13.23
N GLY A 438 -13.89 -4.38 -12.85
CA GLY A 438 -14.43 -4.10 -11.51
C GLY A 438 -13.64 -4.83 -10.42
N GLU A 439 -13.29 -6.11 -10.63
CA GLU A 439 -12.53 -6.90 -9.67
C GLU A 439 -11.08 -6.38 -9.51
N MET A 440 -10.43 -5.95 -10.60
CA MET A 440 -9.11 -5.31 -10.54
C MET A 440 -9.16 -3.92 -9.89
N SER A 441 -10.22 -3.15 -10.14
CA SER A 441 -10.44 -1.87 -9.46
C SER A 441 -10.64 -2.05 -7.96
N ASN A 442 -11.34 -3.10 -7.54
CA ASN A 442 -11.47 -3.43 -6.12
C ASN A 442 -10.12 -3.83 -5.51
N ALA A 443 -9.35 -4.70 -6.17
CA ALA A 443 -8.02 -5.09 -5.71
C ALA A 443 -7.10 -3.87 -5.51
N ALA A 444 -7.06 -2.97 -6.50
CA ALA A 444 -6.33 -1.73 -6.42
C ALA A 444 -6.83 -0.82 -5.29
N SER A 445 -8.14 -0.67 -5.12
CA SER A 445 -8.75 0.12 -4.03
C SER A 445 -8.43 -0.46 -2.66
N ASP A 446 -8.54 -1.78 -2.50
CA ASP A 446 -8.24 -2.46 -1.23
C ASP A 446 -6.75 -2.34 -0.84
N GLY A 447 -5.84 -2.45 -1.82
CA GLY A 447 -4.41 -2.19 -1.58
C GLY A 447 -4.14 -0.77 -1.11
N ARG A 448 -4.74 0.20 -1.78
CA ARG A 448 -4.72 1.61 -1.39
C ARG A 448 -5.19 1.81 0.05
N ASN A 449 -6.32 1.20 0.35
CA ASN A 449 -6.92 1.25 1.68
C ASN A 449 -6.05 0.58 2.75
N ALA A 450 -5.25 -0.41 2.38
CA ALA A 450 -4.24 -1.02 3.25
C ALA A 450 -2.93 -0.21 3.34
N GLY A 451 -2.76 0.83 2.49
CA GLY A 451 -1.52 1.61 2.40
C GLY A 451 -0.40 0.87 1.67
N LEU A 452 -0.74 -0.11 0.80
CA LEU A 452 0.20 -0.97 0.10
C LEU A 452 0.05 -0.85 -1.41
N ALA A 453 1.15 -0.89 -2.15
CA ALA A 453 1.13 -1.16 -3.57
C ALA A 453 0.64 -2.59 -3.82
N VAL A 454 0.06 -2.84 -4.99
CA VAL A 454 -0.56 -4.13 -5.33
C VAL A 454 0.16 -4.76 -6.51
N HIS A 455 0.35 -6.07 -6.47
CA HIS A 455 0.93 -6.87 -7.53
C HIS A 455 0.10 -8.13 -7.75
N CYS A 456 -0.16 -8.50 -9.01
CA CYS A 456 -0.73 -9.79 -9.36
C CYS A 456 0.42 -10.80 -9.59
N GLY A 457 0.72 -11.64 -8.58
CA GLY A 457 1.84 -12.59 -8.61
C GLY A 457 1.64 -13.75 -9.56
N GLU A 458 0.37 -14.12 -9.78
CA GLU A 458 0.00 -15.17 -10.73
C GLU A 458 -1.34 -14.87 -11.38
N PHE A 459 -1.42 -15.13 -12.67
CA PHE A 459 -2.66 -15.24 -13.43
C PHE A 459 -2.41 -16.11 -14.66
N GLY A 460 -3.44 -16.78 -15.14
CA GLY A 460 -3.31 -17.67 -16.29
C GLY A 460 -4.64 -18.26 -16.74
N CYS A 461 -4.65 -18.80 -17.96
CA CYS A 461 -5.81 -19.47 -18.53
C CYS A 461 -5.36 -20.70 -19.32
N SER A 462 -6.00 -21.84 -19.04
CA SER A 462 -5.67 -23.15 -19.58
C SER A 462 -5.59 -23.19 -21.12
N LYS A 463 -4.58 -23.84 -21.62
CA LYS A 463 -4.41 -24.16 -23.06
C LYS A 463 -5.54 -25.07 -23.60
N ASN A 464 -6.31 -25.72 -22.73
CA ASN A 464 -7.48 -26.51 -23.12
C ASN A 464 -8.72 -25.67 -23.46
N VAL A 465 -8.69 -24.37 -23.16
CA VAL A 465 -9.73 -23.43 -23.57
C VAL A 465 -9.57 -23.09 -25.04
N ALA A 466 -10.65 -22.95 -25.79
CA ALA A 466 -10.59 -22.51 -27.18
C ALA A 466 -9.79 -21.19 -27.30
N GLU A 467 -8.86 -21.13 -28.25
CA GLU A 467 -7.88 -20.04 -28.36
C GLU A 467 -8.51 -18.65 -28.39
N ALA A 468 -9.61 -18.47 -29.11
CA ALA A 468 -10.31 -17.18 -29.18
C ALA A 468 -10.84 -16.72 -27.79
N MET A 469 -11.35 -17.67 -26.98
CA MET A 469 -11.82 -17.35 -25.63
C MET A 469 -10.65 -17.07 -24.69
N ARG A 470 -9.59 -17.85 -24.82
CA ARG A 470 -8.35 -17.68 -24.04
C ARG A 470 -7.71 -16.33 -24.32
N LEU A 471 -7.57 -15.95 -25.58
CA LEU A 471 -7.05 -14.63 -25.98
C LEU A 471 -7.93 -13.48 -25.48
N ALA A 472 -9.26 -13.62 -25.57
CA ALA A 472 -10.18 -12.61 -25.06
C ALA A 472 -10.02 -12.43 -23.55
N TRP A 473 -9.91 -13.51 -22.77
CA TRP A 473 -9.71 -13.45 -21.32
C TRP A 473 -8.39 -12.75 -20.96
N PHE A 474 -7.28 -13.12 -21.63
CA PHE A 474 -5.99 -12.46 -21.40
C PHE A 474 -6.01 -10.98 -21.79
N THR A 475 -6.68 -10.64 -22.90
CA THR A 475 -6.83 -9.25 -23.34
C THR A 475 -7.52 -8.41 -22.27
N ASP A 476 -8.64 -8.91 -21.73
CA ASP A 476 -9.43 -8.20 -20.72
C ASP A 476 -8.66 -8.12 -19.39
N MET A 477 -7.95 -9.18 -19.00
CA MET A 477 -7.10 -9.19 -17.80
C MET A 477 -5.96 -8.18 -17.87
N VAL A 478 -5.17 -8.21 -18.95
CA VAL A 478 -4.05 -7.28 -19.12
C VAL A 478 -4.55 -5.84 -19.15
N ALA A 479 -5.62 -5.57 -19.90
CA ALA A 479 -6.22 -4.23 -19.97
C ALA A 479 -6.71 -3.75 -18.60
N ALA A 480 -7.34 -4.62 -17.81
CA ALA A 480 -7.84 -4.28 -16.48
C ALA A 480 -6.69 -4.02 -15.49
N MET A 481 -5.64 -4.84 -15.51
CA MET A 481 -4.46 -4.63 -14.65
C MET A 481 -3.72 -3.33 -15.03
N GLU A 482 -3.50 -3.07 -16.32
CA GLU A 482 -2.85 -1.84 -16.79
C GLU A 482 -3.68 -0.58 -16.44
N ALA A 483 -5.01 -0.62 -16.62
CA ALA A 483 -5.89 0.49 -16.27
C ALA A 483 -5.88 0.82 -14.78
N ASN A 484 -5.64 -0.17 -13.93
CA ASN A 484 -5.56 -0.04 -12.47
C ASN A 484 -4.11 0.08 -11.95
N ASN A 485 -3.14 0.22 -12.84
CA ASN A 485 -1.70 0.30 -12.50
C ASN A 485 -1.22 -0.88 -11.62
N ILE A 486 -1.72 -2.08 -11.88
CA ILE A 486 -1.33 -3.32 -11.22
C ILE A 486 -0.25 -4.01 -12.05
N PRO A 487 1.00 -4.07 -11.61
CA PRO A 487 2.02 -4.93 -12.20
C PRO A 487 1.62 -6.40 -12.06
N TRP A 488 2.11 -7.25 -12.96
CA TRP A 488 1.71 -8.63 -12.97
C TRP A 488 2.80 -9.60 -13.42
N THR A 489 2.68 -10.86 -13.00
CA THR A 489 3.53 -11.98 -13.39
C THR A 489 2.68 -13.11 -13.93
N LEU A 490 2.88 -13.48 -15.19
CA LEU A 490 2.18 -14.59 -15.83
C LEU A 490 2.58 -15.93 -15.22
N TRP A 491 1.62 -16.75 -14.88
CA TRP A 491 1.82 -18.17 -14.66
C TRP A 491 1.54 -18.92 -15.97
N GLU A 492 2.53 -19.35 -16.75
CA GLU A 492 3.97 -19.46 -16.47
C GLU A 492 4.82 -19.23 -17.73
N CYS A 493 6.14 -19.29 -17.59
CA CYS A 493 7.06 -19.07 -18.71
C CYS A 493 7.07 -20.23 -19.72
N LEU A 494 7.11 -21.47 -19.24
CA LEU A 494 7.29 -22.69 -20.05
C LEU A 494 6.36 -23.82 -19.57
N ASP A 495 5.76 -24.50 -20.50
CA ASP A 495 5.22 -25.89 -20.45
C ASP A 495 4.21 -26.29 -19.36
N GLY A 496 3.68 -25.42 -18.55
CA GLY A 496 2.76 -25.82 -17.47
C GLY A 496 1.28 -25.85 -17.83
N GLY A 497 0.89 -25.44 -19.01
CA GLY A 497 -0.51 -25.48 -19.44
C GLY A 497 -1.25 -24.13 -19.38
N PHE A 498 -0.62 -23.05 -18.87
CA PHE A 498 -1.17 -21.70 -18.86
C PHE A 498 -0.37 -20.72 -19.74
N GLY A 499 0.94 -20.92 -19.88
CA GLY A 499 1.88 -20.01 -20.51
C GLY A 499 1.66 -19.80 -22.01
N PHE A 500 2.51 -18.98 -22.59
CA PHE A 500 2.46 -18.63 -24.01
C PHE A 500 3.55 -19.35 -24.83
N VAL A 501 4.45 -20.07 -24.20
CA VAL A 501 5.39 -20.97 -24.87
C VAL A 501 4.85 -22.39 -24.76
N ASP A 502 4.50 -22.97 -25.89
CA ASP A 502 4.02 -24.33 -25.96
C ASP A 502 5.21 -25.28 -26.14
N MET A 503 5.18 -26.42 -25.44
CA MET A 503 6.13 -27.50 -25.62
C MET A 503 5.39 -28.78 -25.94
N GLU A 504 5.70 -29.35 -27.09
CA GLU A 504 5.15 -30.63 -27.52
C GLU A 504 6.28 -31.53 -28.00
N TYR A 505 6.45 -32.69 -27.37
CA TYR A 505 7.56 -33.63 -27.67
C TYR A 505 8.96 -32.99 -27.61
N GLY A 506 9.17 -32.02 -26.72
CA GLY A 506 10.42 -31.28 -26.59
C GLY A 506 10.67 -30.24 -27.68
N ILE A 507 9.66 -29.89 -28.46
CA ILE A 507 9.67 -28.83 -29.45
C ILE A 507 8.95 -27.62 -28.92
N TYR A 508 9.61 -26.48 -28.91
CA TYR A 508 9.08 -25.24 -28.35
C TYR A 508 8.52 -24.31 -29.42
N ARG A 509 7.39 -23.69 -29.13
CA ARG A 509 6.75 -22.70 -30.00
C ARG A 509 6.19 -21.54 -29.16
N ILE A 510 6.33 -20.32 -29.64
CA ILE A 510 5.70 -19.14 -29.03
C ILE A 510 4.31 -18.97 -29.64
N ASN A 511 3.31 -18.84 -28.80
CA ASN A 511 1.99 -18.34 -29.21
C ASN A 511 2.09 -16.82 -29.45
N CYS A 512 2.37 -16.44 -30.69
CA CYS A 512 2.59 -15.04 -31.08
C CYS A 512 1.39 -14.13 -30.83
N PRO A 513 0.13 -14.54 -31.08
CA PRO A 513 -1.04 -13.76 -30.71
C PRO A 513 -1.12 -13.47 -29.20
N LEU A 514 -0.84 -14.45 -28.35
CA LEU A 514 -0.85 -14.27 -26.90
C LEU A 514 0.32 -13.41 -26.43
N LEU A 515 1.52 -13.60 -26.98
CA LEU A 515 2.66 -12.74 -26.68
C LEU A 515 2.35 -11.26 -26.97
N LYS A 516 1.68 -10.99 -28.11
CA LYS A 516 1.24 -9.63 -28.45
C LYS A 516 0.30 -9.05 -27.39
N VAL A 517 -0.64 -9.82 -26.89
CA VAL A 517 -1.55 -9.39 -25.80
C VAL A 517 -0.75 -9.06 -24.54
N LEU A 518 0.18 -9.95 -24.15
CA LEU A 518 0.93 -9.83 -22.90
C LEU A 518 1.93 -8.66 -22.90
N THR A 519 2.66 -8.47 -24.00
CA THR A 519 3.81 -7.54 -24.02
C THR A 519 3.72 -6.45 -25.09
N GLY A 520 2.75 -6.53 -25.99
CA GLY A 520 2.67 -5.68 -27.17
C GLY A 520 3.64 -6.04 -28.28
N LYS A 521 4.49 -7.07 -28.09
CA LYS A 521 5.48 -7.47 -29.08
C LYS A 521 4.86 -8.32 -30.17
N GLU A 522 5.00 -7.88 -31.40
CA GLU A 522 4.57 -8.61 -32.58
C GLU A 522 5.73 -9.40 -33.18
N LEU A 523 5.53 -10.69 -33.37
CA LEU A 523 6.46 -11.59 -34.05
C LEU A 523 5.68 -12.44 -35.05
N THR A 524 6.30 -12.69 -36.19
CA THR A 524 5.88 -13.78 -37.08
C THR A 524 6.34 -15.11 -36.50
N ASP A 525 5.73 -16.22 -36.91
CA ASP A 525 6.16 -17.57 -36.49
C ASP A 525 7.63 -17.86 -36.85
N ALA A 526 8.10 -17.33 -37.94
CA ALA A 526 9.51 -17.47 -38.38
C ALA A 526 10.47 -16.71 -37.44
N GLU A 527 10.11 -15.49 -37.03
CA GLU A 527 10.89 -14.70 -36.08
C GLU A 527 10.87 -15.32 -34.69
N ALA A 528 9.72 -15.79 -34.23
CA ALA A 528 9.58 -16.51 -32.98
C ALA A 528 10.43 -17.79 -32.94
N LYS A 529 10.41 -18.58 -34.02
CA LYS A 529 11.24 -19.77 -34.17
C LYS A 529 12.73 -19.41 -34.12
N ALA A 530 13.16 -18.41 -34.90
CA ALA A 530 14.55 -17.97 -34.94
C ALA A 530 15.02 -17.46 -33.55
N LEU A 531 14.16 -16.77 -32.82
CA LEU A 531 14.43 -16.27 -31.48
C LEU A 531 14.62 -17.43 -30.48
N LEU A 532 13.73 -18.42 -30.49
CA LEU A 532 13.85 -19.61 -29.66
C LEU A 532 15.18 -20.36 -29.96
N GLN A 533 15.52 -20.56 -31.23
CA GLN A 533 16.77 -21.21 -31.64
C GLN A 533 18.01 -20.44 -31.18
N LYS A 534 17.98 -19.10 -31.25
CA LYS A 534 19.05 -18.23 -30.75
C LYS A 534 19.38 -18.52 -29.27
N TYR A 535 18.39 -18.86 -28.47
CA TYR A 535 18.54 -19.14 -27.05
C TYR A 535 18.55 -20.64 -26.70
N GLY A 536 18.80 -21.50 -27.69
CA GLY A 536 19.05 -22.92 -27.48
C GLY A 536 17.80 -23.79 -27.32
N PHE A 537 16.61 -23.28 -27.63
CA PHE A 537 15.39 -24.07 -27.63
C PHE A 537 15.27 -24.89 -28.92
N LYS A 538 14.86 -26.14 -28.79
CA LYS A 538 14.56 -27.01 -29.93
C LYS A 538 13.21 -26.61 -30.54
N THR A 539 13.16 -26.33 -31.82
CA THR A 539 11.98 -25.86 -32.55
C THR A 539 11.51 -26.78 -33.68
N GLU A 540 12.20 -27.87 -33.92
CA GLU A 540 11.91 -28.92 -34.93
C GLU A 540 12.61 -30.23 -34.60
#